data_fadb37601784d65665f3c83a15a170cc
#
_entry.id   fadb37601784d65665f3c83a15a170cc
#
_cell.length_a   1.000
_cell.length_b   1.000
_cell.length_c   1.000
_cell.angle_alpha   90.00
_cell.angle_beta   90.00
_cell.angle_gamma   90.00
#
_symmetry.space_group_name_H-M   'P 1'
#
loop_
_entity.id
_entity.type
_entity.pdbx_description
1 polymer ?
#
loop_
_entity_poly.entity_id
_entity_poly.type
_entity_poly.pdbx_seq_one_letter_code
_entity_poly.pdbx_strand_id
1 'polypeptide(L)'
;MEPARRFGLSLCPMKDPLSAFDALTPALLLQLRTQLEAWYAVEARPLPWREDVSPYHTLLSEIILQQTRVDQGMAYYHRFVERFPTIEALAEATEDEVLLLWQGLGYYSRGRNLRKAAQIIVSDFGGRIPDTPEELAKLPGIGPYTRGAILSFAYHKPYPAVDGNVYRVLSRLFALDIPIDTTRGQRLFFQLAERLVDPSAPSAFNQGLIELGALVCTPRKPQCLTCPLAELCQVRLLGLEPESLPVKQGKTKVRPRHMYYFLIRLRGEEDTTSLFIRRRGEGDIWAGLYELPLIESGEEALSEETLLQHPTLAQWLAGLVSPRLHASPLATRTHLLSHRRISASLYLIEAEGIQEALPFLLIPETERKAYAFPTLIEALLARVG
;
A
#
# COMPACT_ATOMS: atom_id res chain seq x y z
N MET A 1 -29.14 35.43 10.27
CA MET A 1 -29.71 34.09 10.12
C MET A 1 -30.48 34.05 8.82
N GLU A 2 -29.92 33.45 7.77
CA GLU A 2 -30.57 32.85 6.60
C GLU A 2 -29.64 32.73 5.39
N PRO A 3 -28.65 31.83 5.39
CA PRO A 3 -28.03 31.39 4.13
C PRO A 3 -28.49 30.00 3.66
N ALA A 4 -29.07 29.17 4.54
CA ALA A 4 -29.32 27.76 4.22
C ALA A 4 -30.52 27.49 3.28
N ARG A 5 -31.44 28.44 3.13
CA ARG A 5 -32.61 28.28 2.26
C ARG A 5 -32.37 28.54 0.77
N ARG A 6 -31.18 29.05 0.38
CA ARG A 6 -30.92 29.41 -1.03
C ARG A 6 -30.73 28.21 -1.96
N PHE A 7 -30.45 27.00 -1.44
CA PHE A 7 -30.07 25.86 -2.28
C PHE A 7 -30.95 24.60 -2.12
N GLY A 8 -32.04 24.66 -1.39
CA GLY A 8 -32.98 23.52 -1.28
C GLY A 8 -32.41 22.30 -0.54
N LEU A 9 -31.28 22.44 0.16
CA LEU A 9 -30.71 21.38 0.97
C LEU A 9 -31.53 21.23 2.24
N SER A 10 -32.12 20.07 2.44
CA SER A 10 -32.80 19.73 3.68
C SER A 10 -31.82 19.76 4.85
N LEU A 11 -32.13 20.54 5.88
CA LEU A 11 -31.35 20.61 7.14
C LEU A 11 -31.54 19.37 8.04
N CYS A 12 -32.10 18.29 7.53
CA CYS A 12 -32.23 17.03 8.25
C CYS A 12 -31.06 16.11 7.91
N PRO A 13 -30.45 15.39 8.89
CA PRO A 13 -29.45 14.36 8.58
C PRO A 13 -30.02 13.43 7.52
N MET A 14 -29.30 13.25 6.42
CA MET A 14 -29.76 12.40 5.33
C MET A 14 -29.71 10.93 5.80
N LYS A 15 -30.79 10.49 6.49
CA LYS A 15 -30.94 9.09 6.93
C LYS A 15 -31.11 8.13 5.76
N ASP A 16 -31.60 8.63 4.61
CA ASP A 16 -31.69 7.89 3.38
C ASP A 16 -30.53 8.27 2.44
N PRO A 17 -29.65 7.32 2.09
CA PRO A 17 -28.57 7.56 1.14
C PRO A 17 -29.02 8.08 -0.22
N LEU A 18 -30.26 7.76 -0.62
CA LEU A 18 -30.82 8.20 -1.89
C LEU A 18 -31.09 9.72 -1.91
N SER A 19 -31.34 10.32 -0.75
CA SER A 19 -31.53 11.76 -0.64
C SER A 19 -30.28 12.58 -1.03
N ALA A 20 -29.08 11.99 -0.95
CA ALA A 20 -27.86 12.61 -1.45
C ALA A 20 -27.89 12.82 -2.97
N PHE A 21 -28.50 11.90 -3.72
CA PHE A 21 -28.63 12.01 -5.17
C PHE A 21 -29.70 13.05 -5.55
N ASP A 22 -30.78 13.14 -4.80
CA ASP A 22 -31.84 14.12 -5.02
C ASP A 22 -31.34 15.55 -4.75
N ALA A 23 -30.37 15.70 -3.86
CA ALA A 23 -29.73 16.99 -3.57
C ALA A 23 -28.82 17.49 -4.71
N LEU A 24 -28.40 16.65 -5.66
CA LEU A 24 -27.49 17.00 -6.75
C LEU A 24 -28.17 17.80 -7.86
N THR A 25 -28.57 19.02 -7.56
CA THR A 25 -29.08 19.94 -8.58
C THR A 25 -27.94 20.41 -9.50
N PRO A 26 -28.24 20.80 -10.76
CA PRO A 26 -27.22 21.38 -11.65
C PRO A 26 -26.46 22.57 -11.04
N ALA A 27 -27.15 23.40 -10.27
CA ALA A 27 -26.53 24.55 -9.58
C ALA A 27 -25.55 24.11 -8.49
N LEU A 28 -25.90 23.10 -7.67
CA LEU A 28 -24.98 22.54 -6.67
C LEU A 28 -23.77 21.89 -7.31
N LEU A 29 -23.97 21.10 -8.38
CA LEU A 29 -22.86 20.48 -9.11
C LEU A 29 -21.89 21.51 -9.68
N LEU A 30 -22.41 22.55 -10.33
CA LEU A 30 -21.59 23.63 -10.87
C LEU A 30 -20.79 24.33 -9.77
N GLN A 31 -21.44 24.70 -8.68
CA GLN A 31 -20.78 25.39 -7.56
C GLN A 31 -19.70 24.53 -6.93
N LEU A 32 -19.99 23.25 -6.65
CA LEU A 32 -19.05 22.30 -6.06
C LEU A 32 -17.80 22.13 -6.94
N ARG A 33 -18.01 21.88 -8.24
CA ARG A 33 -16.93 21.71 -9.22
C ARG A 33 -16.06 22.97 -9.31
N THR A 34 -16.69 24.10 -9.54
CA THR A 34 -15.98 25.40 -9.66
C THR A 34 -15.16 25.72 -8.41
N GLN A 35 -15.72 25.55 -7.20
CA GLN A 35 -14.99 25.84 -5.96
C GLN A 35 -13.83 24.88 -5.72
N LEU A 36 -14.05 23.59 -5.98
CA LEU A 36 -13.03 22.57 -5.79
C LEU A 36 -11.87 22.72 -6.77
N GLU A 37 -12.17 22.95 -8.05
CA GLU A 37 -11.16 23.09 -9.10
C GLU A 37 -10.37 24.37 -8.98
N ALA A 38 -11.02 25.50 -8.63
CA ALA A 38 -10.33 26.74 -8.34
C ALA A 38 -9.37 26.62 -7.16
N TRP A 39 -9.79 25.94 -6.09
CA TRP A 39 -8.92 25.64 -4.96
C TRP A 39 -7.77 24.71 -5.35
N TYR A 40 -8.05 23.63 -6.08
CA TYR A 40 -7.04 22.69 -6.50
C TYR A 40 -5.98 23.32 -7.41
N ALA A 41 -6.35 24.22 -8.29
CA ALA A 41 -5.43 24.93 -9.16
C ALA A 41 -4.38 25.75 -8.39
N VAL A 42 -4.70 26.21 -7.16
CA VAL A 42 -3.79 27.02 -6.33
C VAL A 42 -3.03 26.15 -5.31
N GLU A 43 -3.71 25.20 -4.68
CA GLU A 43 -3.21 24.49 -3.50
C GLU A 43 -2.67 23.09 -3.81
N ALA A 44 -2.72 22.63 -5.07
CA ALA A 44 -2.21 21.34 -5.47
C ALA A 44 -0.71 21.20 -5.20
N ARG A 45 -0.31 20.16 -4.48
CA ARG A 45 1.11 19.86 -4.27
C ARG A 45 1.80 19.59 -5.61
N PRO A 46 2.99 20.17 -5.86
CA PRO A 46 3.80 19.83 -7.02
C PRO A 46 4.33 18.41 -6.85
N LEU A 47 3.85 17.47 -7.66
CA LEU A 47 4.22 16.07 -7.61
C LEU A 47 4.70 15.63 -9.00
N PRO A 48 5.84 14.92 -9.14
CA PRO A 48 6.44 14.58 -10.43
C PRO A 48 5.47 13.90 -11.40
N TRP A 49 4.61 13.01 -10.90
CA TRP A 49 3.61 12.31 -11.70
C TRP A 49 2.40 13.18 -12.09
N ARG A 50 2.34 14.43 -11.63
CA ARG A 50 1.35 15.45 -12.05
C ARG A 50 1.92 16.40 -13.10
N GLU A 51 3.25 16.52 -13.17
CA GLU A 51 3.95 17.36 -14.15
C GLU A 51 4.17 16.59 -15.45
N ASP A 52 4.64 15.36 -15.36
CA ASP A 52 4.80 14.44 -16.48
C ASP A 52 3.68 13.37 -16.46
N VAL A 53 2.49 13.77 -16.86
CA VAL A 53 1.31 12.91 -16.86
C VAL A 53 1.33 11.97 -18.06
N SER A 54 1.51 10.69 -17.80
CA SER A 54 1.33 9.61 -18.77
C SER A 54 0.56 8.45 -18.12
N PRO A 55 -0.05 7.55 -18.91
CA PRO A 55 -0.68 6.35 -18.35
C PRO A 55 0.29 5.49 -17.52
N TYR A 56 1.57 5.41 -17.93
CA TYR A 56 2.59 4.65 -17.21
C TYR A 56 2.97 5.33 -15.89
N HIS A 57 3.23 6.64 -15.89
CA HIS A 57 3.58 7.37 -14.69
C HIS A 57 2.41 7.41 -13.70
N THR A 58 1.18 7.50 -14.19
CA THR A 58 -0.02 7.40 -13.36
C THR A 58 -0.15 6.00 -12.75
N LEU A 59 -0.03 4.92 -13.53
CA LEU A 59 -0.05 3.56 -13.02
C LEU A 59 1.01 3.34 -11.94
N LEU A 60 2.24 3.75 -12.22
CA LEU A 60 3.38 3.57 -11.32
C LEU A 60 3.18 4.31 -10.00
N SER A 61 2.86 5.61 -10.05
CA SER A 61 2.63 6.42 -8.84
C SER A 61 1.46 5.90 -8.02
N GLU A 62 0.34 5.52 -8.65
CA GLU A 62 -0.84 5.03 -7.96
C GLU A 62 -0.58 3.71 -7.24
N ILE A 63 0.18 2.78 -7.83
CA ILE A 63 0.54 1.52 -7.17
C ILE A 63 1.54 1.76 -6.03
N ILE A 64 2.54 2.63 -6.21
CA ILE A 64 3.50 2.98 -5.16
C ILE A 64 2.80 3.63 -3.97
N LEU A 65 1.83 4.51 -4.21
CA LEU A 65 1.15 5.28 -3.18
C LEU A 65 0.01 4.52 -2.49
N GLN A 66 -0.39 3.33 -2.96
CA GLN A 66 -1.34 2.50 -2.22
C GLN A 66 -0.85 2.25 -0.78
N GLN A 67 -1.54 2.79 0.23
CA GLN A 67 -1.19 2.68 1.65
C GLN A 67 0.23 3.19 1.99
N THR A 68 0.79 4.06 1.16
CA THR A 68 2.10 4.68 1.35
C THR A 68 1.94 6.21 1.34
N ARG A 69 2.61 6.91 2.25
CA ARG A 69 2.62 8.37 2.27
C ARG A 69 3.41 8.90 1.08
N VAL A 70 3.02 10.06 0.57
CA VAL A 70 3.66 10.72 -0.57
C VAL A 70 5.16 10.91 -0.34
N ASP A 71 5.56 11.42 0.84
CA ASP A 71 6.97 11.67 1.18
C ASP A 71 7.81 10.39 1.08
N GLN A 72 7.28 9.26 1.56
CA GLN A 72 7.94 7.97 1.45
C GLN A 72 7.93 7.45 0.01
N GLY A 73 6.81 7.58 -0.70
CA GLY A 73 6.63 7.07 -2.07
C GLY A 73 7.48 7.78 -3.11
N MET A 74 7.76 9.08 -2.91
CA MET A 74 8.52 9.92 -3.84
C MET A 74 9.86 9.33 -4.24
N ALA A 75 10.68 8.91 -3.28
CA ALA A 75 11.99 8.34 -3.54
C ALA A 75 11.91 7.01 -4.32
N TYR A 76 10.83 6.23 -4.10
CA TYR A 76 10.60 5.00 -4.85
C TYR A 76 10.15 5.29 -6.27
N TYR A 77 9.27 6.26 -6.46
CA TYR A 77 8.84 6.67 -7.79
C TYR A 77 10.04 7.06 -8.68
N HIS A 78 10.92 7.92 -8.20
CA HIS A 78 12.11 8.33 -8.95
C HIS A 78 13.00 7.14 -9.30
N ARG A 79 13.30 6.25 -8.35
CA ARG A 79 14.11 5.05 -8.60
C ARG A 79 13.47 4.11 -9.63
N PHE A 80 12.14 3.98 -9.60
CA PHE A 80 11.43 3.15 -10.56
C PHE A 80 11.42 3.75 -11.96
N VAL A 81 11.19 5.05 -12.10
CA VAL A 81 11.25 5.76 -13.40
C VAL A 81 12.66 5.72 -13.98
N GLU A 82 13.69 5.90 -13.15
CA GLU A 82 15.09 5.82 -13.57
C GLU A 82 15.46 4.41 -14.07
N ARG A 83 15.08 3.37 -13.33
CA ARG A 83 15.45 1.98 -13.68
C ARG A 83 14.55 1.38 -14.76
N PHE A 84 13.28 1.74 -14.77
CA PHE A 84 12.26 1.26 -15.69
C PHE A 84 11.52 2.44 -16.31
N PRO A 85 12.13 3.13 -17.29
CA PRO A 85 11.53 4.34 -17.88
C PRO A 85 10.29 4.05 -18.72
N THR A 86 10.04 2.82 -19.13
CA THR A 86 8.89 2.39 -19.92
C THR A 86 8.22 1.15 -19.34
N ILE A 87 6.99 0.88 -19.77
CA ILE A 87 6.26 -0.32 -19.36
C ILE A 87 6.94 -1.60 -19.85
N GLU A 88 7.60 -1.57 -21.01
CA GLU A 88 8.36 -2.67 -21.57
C GLU A 88 9.58 -2.99 -20.69
N ALA A 89 10.34 -1.97 -20.29
CA ALA A 89 11.49 -2.14 -19.40
C ALA A 89 11.08 -2.78 -18.04
N LEU A 90 9.90 -2.41 -17.53
CA LEU A 90 9.35 -3.02 -16.32
C LEU A 90 8.85 -4.45 -16.55
N ALA A 91 8.30 -4.75 -17.72
CA ALA A 91 7.85 -6.09 -18.07
C ALA A 91 9.01 -7.09 -18.23
N GLU A 92 10.13 -6.64 -18.78
CA GLU A 92 11.37 -7.42 -18.98
C GLU A 92 12.13 -7.64 -17.66
N ALA A 93 11.94 -6.79 -16.66
CA ALA A 93 12.62 -6.90 -15.37
C ALA A 93 12.36 -8.24 -14.69
N THR A 94 13.34 -8.77 -13.98
CA THR A 94 13.15 -9.93 -13.10
C THR A 94 12.31 -9.55 -11.87
N GLU A 95 11.66 -10.53 -11.24
CA GLU A 95 10.92 -10.27 -10.00
C GLU A 95 11.85 -9.79 -8.88
N ASP A 96 13.07 -10.33 -8.83
CA ASP A 96 14.08 -9.97 -7.83
C ASP A 96 14.53 -8.51 -7.99
N GLU A 97 14.76 -8.01 -9.22
CA GLU A 97 15.05 -6.59 -9.47
C GLU A 97 13.94 -5.67 -8.98
N VAL A 98 12.68 -6.01 -9.30
CA VAL A 98 11.53 -5.21 -8.87
C VAL A 98 11.39 -5.22 -7.35
N LEU A 99 11.53 -6.39 -6.70
CA LEU A 99 11.40 -6.52 -5.25
C LEU A 99 12.57 -5.84 -4.51
N LEU A 100 13.78 -5.85 -5.08
CA LEU A 100 14.92 -5.14 -4.52
C LEU A 100 14.69 -3.62 -4.52
N LEU A 101 14.21 -3.04 -5.63
CA LEU A 101 13.83 -1.63 -5.69
C LEU A 101 12.65 -1.30 -4.78
N TRP A 102 11.76 -2.27 -4.53
CA TRP A 102 10.58 -2.14 -3.66
C TRP A 102 10.90 -2.28 -2.18
N GLN A 103 12.11 -2.75 -1.84
CA GLN A 103 12.49 -3.06 -0.46
C GLN A 103 12.28 -1.85 0.47
N GLY A 104 11.58 -2.08 1.58
CA GLY A 104 11.26 -1.04 2.55
C GLY A 104 9.89 -0.36 2.38
N LEU A 105 9.24 -0.48 1.21
CA LEU A 105 7.93 0.13 0.96
C LEU A 105 6.77 -0.64 1.60
N GLY A 106 6.96 -1.93 1.86
CA GLY A 106 5.92 -2.84 2.37
C GLY A 106 4.89 -3.26 1.30
N TYR A 107 3.96 -4.16 1.70
CA TYR A 107 2.94 -4.69 0.78
C TYR A 107 3.54 -5.13 -0.56
N TYR A 108 4.53 -5.99 -0.53
CA TYR A 108 5.35 -6.42 -1.68
C TYR A 108 4.56 -7.06 -2.83
N SER A 109 3.36 -7.56 -2.55
CA SER A 109 2.44 -8.01 -3.60
C SER A 109 2.12 -6.92 -4.62
N ARG A 110 2.20 -5.63 -4.24
CA ARG A 110 2.02 -4.51 -5.18
C ARG A 110 3.12 -4.49 -6.24
N GLY A 111 4.39 -4.62 -5.83
CA GLY A 111 5.52 -4.67 -6.76
C GLY A 111 5.44 -5.87 -7.71
N ARG A 112 5.10 -7.06 -7.19
CA ARG A 112 4.88 -8.24 -8.03
C ARG A 112 3.71 -8.07 -8.99
N ASN A 113 2.59 -7.54 -8.51
CA ASN A 113 1.41 -7.29 -9.34
C ASN A 113 1.69 -6.22 -10.40
N LEU A 114 2.44 -5.17 -10.06
CA LEU A 114 2.86 -4.13 -10.99
C LEU A 114 3.67 -4.72 -12.15
N ARG A 115 4.65 -5.57 -11.86
CA ARG A 115 5.43 -6.28 -12.88
C ARG A 115 4.55 -7.22 -13.72
N LYS A 116 3.68 -8.02 -13.09
CA LYS A 116 2.74 -8.91 -13.82
C LYS A 116 1.79 -8.10 -14.69
N ALA A 117 1.29 -6.96 -14.21
CA ALA A 117 0.46 -6.06 -15.01
C ALA A 117 1.24 -5.51 -16.23
N ALA A 118 2.50 -5.11 -16.05
CA ALA A 118 3.35 -4.66 -17.14
C ALA A 118 3.54 -5.76 -18.22
N GLN A 119 3.77 -7.00 -17.81
CA GLN A 119 3.87 -8.16 -18.71
C GLN A 119 2.59 -8.37 -19.53
N ILE A 120 1.42 -8.31 -18.90
CA ILE A 120 0.12 -8.43 -19.58
C ILE A 120 -0.10 -7.23 -20.52
N ILE A 121 0.27 -6.01 -20.11
CA ILE A 121 0.15 -4.83 -20.94
C ILE A 121 0.99 -4.98 -22.22
N VAL A 122 2.20 -5.49 -22.11
CA VAL A 122 3.06 -5.71 -23.26
C VAL A 122 2.54 -6.84 -24.14
N SER A 123 2.17 -8.00 -23.55
CA SER A 123 1.75 -9.19 -24.32
C SER A 123 0.37 -9.04 -24.98
N ASP A 124 -0.61 -8.52 -24.23
CA ASP A 124 -2.02 -8.55 -24.65
C ASP A 124 -2.49 -7.21 -25.25
N PHE A 125 -1.79 -6.11 -24.91
CA PHE A 125 -2.16 -4.75 -25.34
C PHE A 125 -1.04 -4.02 -26.10
N GLY A 126 0.04 -4.73 -26.49
CA GLY A 126 1.13 -4.17 -27.32
C GLY A 126 1.87 -3.01 -26.67
N GLY A 127 2.02 -3.03 -25.34
CA GLY A 127 2.69 -1.97 -24.57
C GLY A 127 1.81 -0.75 -24.26
N ARG A 128 0.57 -0.70 -24.77
CA ARG A 128 -0.36 0.38 -24.48
C ARG A 128 -1.20 0.05 -23.25
N ILE A 129 -1.14 0.87 -22.22
CA ILE A 129 -2.00 0.73 -21.05
C ILE A 129 -3.46 0.89 -21.48
N PRO A 130 -4.35 -0.07 -21.11
CA PRO A 130 -5.76 0.00 -21.53
C PRO A 130 -6.46 1.26 -21.03
N ASP A 131 -7.45 1.71 -21.81
CA ASP A 131 -8.21 2.93 -21.53
C ASP A 131 -9.72 2.67 -21.33
N THR A 132 -10.07 1.41 -21.01
CA THR A 132 -11.42 1.01 -20.62
C THR A 132 -11.43 0.37 -19.23
N PRO A 133 -12.49 0.56 -18.42
CA PRO A 133 -12.56 -0.01 -17.08
C PRO A 133 -12.57 -1.54 -17.09
N GLU A 134 -13.11 -2.18 -18.12
CA GLU A 134 -13.19 -3.64 -18.29
C GLU A 134 -11.81 -4.25 -18.54
N GLU A 135 -11.00 -3.63 -19.39
CA GLU A 135 -9.64 -4.10 -19.69
C GLU A 135 -8.70 -3.86 -18.52
N LEU A 136 -8.74 -2.66 -17.91
CA LEU A 136 -7.97 -2.36 -16.71
C LEU A 136 -8.30 -3.31 -15.54
N ALA A 137 -9.54 -3.81 -15.46
CA ALA A 137 -9.94 -4.78 -14.44
C ALA A 137 -9.26 -6.15 -14.57
N LYS A 138 -8.72 -6.48 -15.76
CA LYS A 138 -7.99 -7.74 -16.01
C LYS A 138 -6.56 -7.69 -15.45
N LEU A 139 -6.03 -6.49 -15.18
CA LEU A 139 -4.67 -6.29 -14.73
C LEU A 139 -4.55 -6.56 -13.21
N PRO A 140 -3.58 -7.37 -12.77
CA PRO A 140 -3.38 -7.66 -11.35
C PRO A 140 -3.00 -6.41 -10.57
N GLY A 141 -3.60 -6.23 -9.40
CA GLY A 141 -3.35 -5.08 -8.53
C GLY A 141 -4.11 -3.80 -8.91
N ILE A 142 -4.87 -3.79 -10.01
CA ILE A 142 -5.65 -2.66 -10.48
C ILE A 142 -7.09 -2.73 -9.95
N GLY A 143 -7.31 -2.14 -8.79
CA GLY A 143 -8.62 -2.02 -8.15
C GLY A 143 -9.49 -0.89 -8.72
N PRO A 144 -10.73 -0.75 -8.24
CA PRO A 144 -11.67 0.30 -8.71
C PRO A 144 -11.08 1.72 -8.65
N TYR A 145 -10.39 2.04 -7.56
CA TYR A 145 -9.71 3.33 -7.40
C TYR A 145 -8.62 3.56 -8.46
N THR A 146 -7.68 2.61 -8.60
CA THR A 146 -6.57 2.76 -9.56
C THR A 146 -7.07 2.84 -11.01
N ARG A 147 -8.16 2.12 -11.35
CA ARG A 147 -8.84 2.27 -12.63
C ARG A 147 -9.34 3.69 -12.84
N GLY A 148 -10.02 4.23 -11.82
CA GLY A 148 -10.52 5.60 -11.85
C GLY A 148 -9.41 6.63 -12.01
N ALA A 149 -8.30 6.46 -11.31
CA ALA A 149 -7.13 7.31 -11.43
C ALA A 149 -6.52 7.27 -12.84
N ILE A 150 -6.27 6.08 -13.41
CA ILE A 150 -5.73 5.93 -14.75
C ILE A 150 -6.68 6.56 -15.79
N LEU A 151 -7.97 6.23 -15.73
CA LEU A 151 -8.97 6.73 -16.68
C LEU A 151 -9.13 8.26 -16.62
N SER A 152 -9.15 8.83 -15.41
CA SER A 152 -9.40 10.27 -15.26
C SER A 152 -8.13 11.11 -15.33
N PHE A 153 -7.00 10.69 -14.75
CA PHE A 153 -5.79 11.50 -14.71
C PHE A 153 -5.04 11.46 -16.03
N ALA A 154 -4.87 10.26 -16.62
CA ALA A 154 -4.08 10.09 -17.82
C ALA A 154 -4.91 10.11 -19.11
N TYR A 155 -6.13 9.60 -19.07
CA TYR A 155 -7.00 9.54 -20.26
C TYR A 155 -8.11 10.58 -20.30
N HIS A 156 -8.21 11.42 -19.24
CA HIS A 156 -9.24 12.48 -19.13
C HIS A 156 -10.69 11.99 -19.33
N LYS A 157 -10.95 10.73 -18.95
CA LYS A 157 -12.30 10.16 -19.00
C LYS A 157 -13.08 10.52 -17.71
N PRO A 158 -14.38 10.82 -17.80
CA PRO A 158 -15.20 11.16 -16.64
C PRO A 158 -15.52 9.91 -15.80
N TYR A 159 -14.48 9.33 -15.19
CA TYR A 159 -14.57 8.14 -14.34
C TYR A 159 -14.12 8.48 -12.92
N PRO A 160 -14.85 8.06 -11.88
CA PRO A 160 -14.54 8.45 -10.50
C PRO A 160 -13.34 7.68 -9.94
N ALA A 161 -12.49 8.37 -9.19
CA ALA A 161 -11.38 7.81 -8.42
C ALA A 161 -11.67 7.94 -6.92
N VAL A 162 -12.20 6.88 -6.30
CA VAL A 162 -12.67 6.91 -4.90
C VAL A 162 -11.69 6.17 -3.99
N ASP A 163 -10.85 6.92 -3.30
CA ASP A 163 -9.92 6.45 -2.26
C ASP A 163 -10.44 6.74 -0.84
N GLY A 164 -9.62 6.46 0.16
CA GLY A 164 -9.95 6.76 1.56
C GLY A 164 -10.15 8.26 1.86
N ASN A 165 -9.52 9.15 1.10
CA ASN A 165 -9.71 10.59 1.22
C ASN A 165 -11.06 10.99 0.65
N VAL A 166 -11.40 10.50 -0.54
CA VAL A 166 -12.67 10.78 -1.22
C VAL A 166 -13.83 10.22 -0.42
N TYR A 167 -13.74 8.99 0.11
CA TYR A 167 -14.76 8.46 1.03
C TYR A 167 -15.02 9.41 2.20
N ARG A 168 -13.99 9.92 2.83
CA ARG A 168 -14.10 10.85 3.97
C ARG A 168 -14.71 12.19 3.58
N VAL A 169 -14.25 12.77 2.48
CA VAL A 169 -14.79 14.04 1.96
C VAL A 169 -16.27 13.89 1.66
N LEU A 170 -16.66 12.87 0.89
CA LEU A 170 -18.06 12.66 0.49
C LEU A 170 -18.94 12.31 1.68
N SER A 171 -18.45 11.46 2.62
CA SER A 171 -19.22 11.16 3.84
C SER A 171 -19.54 12.43 4.64
N ARG A 172 -18.58 13.36 4.74
CA ARG A 172 -18.77 14.61 5.48
C ARG A 172 -19.55 15.65 4.69
N LEU A 173 -19.28 15.78 3.39
CA LEU A 173 -19.94 16.73 2.52
C LEU A 173 -21.46 16.51 2.47
N PHE A 174 -21.87 15.24 2.46
CA PHE A 174 -23.29 14.83 2.38
C PHE A 174 -23.84 14.26 3.70
N ALA A 175 -23.08 14.30 4.80
CA ALA A 175 -23.43 13.72 6.11
C ALA A 175 -23.91 12.26 6.03
N LEU A 176 -23.20 11.42 5.25
CA LEU A 176 -23.53 10.00 5.04
C LEU A 176 -22.89 9.13 6.11
N ASP A 177 -23.71 8.40 6.87
CA ASP A 177 -23.30 7.49 7.94
C ASP A 177 -23.19 6.01 7.50
N ILE A 178 -23.14 5.78 6.18
CA ILE A 178 -23.03 4.43 5.61
C ILE A 178 -21.58 3.93 5.74
N PRO A 179 -21.40 2.70 6.23
CA PRO A 179 -20.07 2.14 6.34
C PRO A 179 -19.37 2.00 4.96
N ILE A 180 -18.23 2.66 4.83
CA ILE A 180 -17.45 2.72 3.57
C ILE A 180 -16.76 1.40 3.21
N ASP A 181 -16.66 0.48 4.14
CA ASP A 181 -16.01 -0.83 4.01
C ASP A 181 -16.99 -1.98 3.71
N THR A 182 -18.25 -1.65 3.40
CA THR A 182 -19.26 -2.59 2.92
C THR A 182 -19.46 -2.48 1.41
N THR A 183 -19.84 -3.57 0.76
CA THR A 183 -20.15 -3.58 -0.69
C THR A 183 -21.24 -2.56 -1.05
N ARG A 184 -22.27 -2.41 -0.18
CA ARG A 184 -23.34 -1.42 -0.36
C ARG A 184 -22.78 0.01 -0.29
N GLY A 185 -21.96 0.29 0.73
CA GLY A 185 -21.34 1.60 0.89
C GLY A 185 -20.41 1.94 -0.28
N GLN A 186 -19.54 1.03 -0.65
CA GLN A 186 -18.62 1.23 -1.78
C GLN A 186 -19.35 1.54 -3.08
N ARG A 187 -20.42 0.79 -3.38
CA ARG A 187 -21.26 1.05 -4.57
C ARG A 187 -21.91 2.43 -4.51
N LEU A 188 -22.48 2.80 -3.38
CA LEU A 188 -23.15 4.09 -3.23
C LEU A 188 -22.18 5.26 -3.40
N PHE A 189 -21.03 5.22 -2.73
CA PHE A 189 -20.03 6.29 -2.85
C PHE A 189 -19.43 6.37 -4.25
N PHE A 190 -19.27 5.23 -4.94
CA PHE A 190 -18.84 5.22 -6.33
C PHE A 190 -19.89 5.90 -7.23
N GLN A 191 -21.17 5.53 -7.12
CA GLN A 191 -22.26 6.15 -7.89
C GLN A 191 -22.40 7.65 -7.58
N LEU A 192 -22.23 8.05 -6.33
CA LEU A 192 -22.22 9.46 -5.94
C LEU A 192 -21.06 10.22 -6.60
N ALA A 193 -19.85 9.68 -6.51
CA ALA A 193 -18.69 10.26 -7.15
C ALA A 193 -18.83 10.33 -8.68
N GLU A 194 -19.44 9.32 -9.32
CA GLU A 194 -19.72 9.30 -10.76
C GLU A 194 -20.64 10.46 -11.19
N ARG A 195 -21.64 10.81 -10.38
CA ARG A 195 -22.51 11.96 -10.62
C ARG A 195 -21.77 13.30 -10.41
N LEU A 196 -20.81 13.32 -9.51
CA LEU A 196 -20.05 14.52 -9.15
C LEU A 196 -18.94 14.85 -10.14
N VAL A 197 -18.27 13.85 -10.71
CA VAL A 197 -17.14 14.07 -11.64
C VAL A 197 -17.50 15.11 -12.69
N ASP A 198 -16.59 16.08 -12.92
CA ASP A 198 -16.74 17.03 -14.00
C ASP A 198 -16.29 16.39 -15.33
N PRO A 199 -17.23 16.24 -16.31
CA PRO A 199 -16.85 15.68 -17.62
C PRO A 199 -15.86 16.55 -18.40
N SER A 200 -15.79 17.85 -18.11
CA SER A 200 -14.87 18.77 -18.78
C SER A 200 -13.48 18.81 -18.15
N ALA A 201 -13.38 18.46 -16.83
CA ALA A 201 -12.13 18.48 -16.08
C ALA A 201 -11.99 17.28 -15.12
N PRO A 202 -12.13 16.02 -15.60
CA PRO A 202 -12.23 14.86 -14.70
C PRO A 202 -10.96 14.62 -13.88
N SER A 203 -9.81 14.94 -14.44
CA SER A 203 -8.52 14.85 -13.76
C SER A 203 -8.43 15.85 -12.60
N ALA A 204 -8.70 17.13 -12.86
CA ALA A 204 -8.65 18.18 -11.84
C ALA A 204 -9.68 17.92 -10.72
N PHE A 205 -10.89 17.50 -11.07
CA PHE A 205 -11.93 17.20 -10.12
C PHE A 205 -11.57 16.04 -9.17
N ASN A 206 -11.17 14.89 -9.72
CA ASN A 206 -10.80 13.72 -8.90
C ASN A 206 -9.57 13.99 -8.04
N GLN A 207 -8.53 14.57 -8.63
CA GLN A 207 -7.32 14.94 -7.87
C GLN A 207 -7.64 16.00 -6.82
N GLY A 208 -8.53 16.95 -7.10
CA GLY A 208 -9.00 17.96 -6.16
C GLY A 208 -9.68 17.36 -4.94
N LEU A 209 -10.56 16.35 -5.11
CA LEU A 209 -11.19 15.64 -3.99
C LEU A 209 -10.17 14.87 -3.14
N ILE A 210 -9.23 14.21 -3.78
CA ILE A 210 -8.15 13.48 -3.08
C ILE A 210 -7.29 14.46 -2.27
N GLU A 211 -6.86 15.55 -2.89
CA GLU A 211 -6.01 16.56 -2.27
C GLU A 211 -6.73 17.29 -1.13
N LEU A 212 -8.02 17.63 -1.31
CA LEU A 212 -8.85 18.21 -0.27
C LEU A 212 -8.92 17.30 0.96
N GLY A 213 -9.09 16.00 0.73
CA GLY A 213 -9.06 15.00 1.79
C GLY A 213 -7.71 14.89 2.47
N ALA A 214 -6.62 15.01 1.72
CA ALA A 214 -5.26 14.89 2.25
C ALA A 214 -4.82 16.11 3.06
N LEU A 215 -5.19 17.32 2.64
CA LEU A 215 -4.66 18.58 3.18
C LEU A 215 -5.63 19.30 4.13
N VAL A 216 -6.92 19.30 3.83
CA VAL A 216 -7.93 20.13 4.53
C VAL A 216 -8.91 19.26 5.31
N CYS A 217 -9.61 18.34 4.64
CA CYS A 217 -10.60 17.46 5.26
C CYS A 217 -9.92 16.21 5.88
N THR A 218 -8.92 16.44 6.74
CA THR A 218 -8.10 15.42 7.38
C THR A 218 -8.90 14.51 8.33
N PRO A 219 -8.41 13.27 8.65
CA PRO A 219 -9.11 12.37 9.55
C PRO A 219 -9.37 12.95 10.93
N ARG A 220 -8.38 13.66 11.47
CA ARG A 220 -8.44 14.35 12.76
C ARG A 220 -8.20 15.84 12.56
N LYS A 221 -8.90 16.69 13.33
CA LYS A 221 -8.77 18.14 13.29
C LYS A 221 -8.85 18.74 11.87
N PRO A 222 -9.92 18.46 11.09
CA PRO A 222 -10.05 19.01 9.76
C PRO A 222 -10.13 20.54 9.80
N GLN A 223 -9.61 21.18 8.76
CA GLN A 223 -9.55 22.66 8.65
C GLN A 223 -10.84 23.20 8.00
N CYS A 224 -11.97 23.01 8.69
CA CYS A 224 -13.29 23.33 8.15
C CYS A 224 -13.51 24.82 7.84
N LEU A 225 -12.81 25.73 8.53
CA LEU A 225 -12.96 27.18 8.33
C LEU A 225 -12.35 27.67 7.01
N THR A 226 -11.30 27.00 6.54
CA THR A 226 -10.59 27.34 5.29
C THR A 226 -10.96 26.38 4.13
N CYS A 227 -11.91 25.46 4.37
CA CYS A 227 -12.32 24.51 3.36
C CYS A 227 -13.08 25.17 2.21
N PRO A 228 -12.70 24.96 0.94
CA PRO A 228 -13.40 25.55 -0.20
C PRO A 228 -14.87 25.13 -0.30
N LEU A 229 -15.23 23.96 0.25
CA LEU A 229 -16.58 23.41 0.26
C LEU A 229 -17.31 23.65 1.59
N ALA A 230 -16.83 24.55 2.46
CA ALA A 230 -17.37 24.74 3.79
C ALA A 230 -18.87 25.11 3.79
N GLU A 231 -19.31 25.93 2.84
CA GLU A 231 -20.71 26.38 2.73
C GLU A 231 -21.67 25.33 2.17
N LEU A 232 -21.12 24.30 1.53
CA LEU A 232 -21.87 23.16 0.98
C LEU A 232 -21.86 21.95 1.90
N CYS A 233 -20.98 21.92 2.91
CA CYS A 233 -20.73 20.77 3.76
C CYS A 233 -21.84 20.53 4.77
N GLN A 234 -22.58 19.43 4.62
CA GLN A 234 -23.71 19.09 5.50
C GLN A 234 -23.29 18.87 6.95
N VAL A 235 -22.13 18.23 7.18
CA VAL A 235 -21.58 18.06 8.55
C VAL A 235 -21.43 19.41 9.24
N ARG A 236 -20.86 20.41 8.55
CA ARG A 236 -20.70 21.76 9.09
C ARG A 236 -22.05 22.47 9.28
N LEU A 237 -22.94 22.41 8.29
CA LEU A 237 -24.24 23.08 8.33
C LEU A 237 -25.16 22.52 9.43
N LEU A 238 -25.05 21.23 9.71
CA LEU A 238 -25.81 20.52 10.75
C LEU A 238 -25.12 20.57 12.12
N GLY A 239 -23.91 21.13 12.24
CA GLY A 239 -23.16 21.15 13.49
C GLY A 239 -22.74 19.75 13.99
N LEU A 240 -22.54 18.78 13.08
CA LEU A 240 -22.11 17.43 13.41
C LEU A 240 -20.60 17.39 13.66
N GLU A 241 -20.17 16.39 14.46
CA GLU A 241 -18.74 16.14 14.68
C GLU A 241 -18.09 15.54 13.44
N PRO A 242 -17.14 16.23 12.78
CA PRO A 242 -16.54 15.72 11.54
C PRO A 242 -15.79 14.40 11.70
N GLU A 243 -15.20 14.15 12.87
CA GLU A 243 -14.39 12.95 13.14
C GLU A 243 -15.27 11.68 13.29
N SER A 244 -16.59 11.83 13.45
CA SER A 244 -17.54 10.71 13.46
C SER A 244 -17.69 10.05 12.07
N LEU A 245 -17.27 10.73 11.00
CA LEU A 245 -17.35 10.26 9.61
C LEU A 245 -15.97 10.18 8.94
N PRO A 246 -15.75 9.19 8.10
CA PRO A 246 -16.65 8.12 7.64
C PRO A 246 -16.82 6.99 8.66
N VAL A 247 -17.95 6.30 8.62
CA VAL A 247 -18.24 5.09 9.41
C VAL A 247 -17.55 3.88 8.79
N LYS A 248 -17.04 2.96 9.64
CA LYS A 248 -16.53 1.64 9.27
C LYS A 248 -17.16 0.56 10.13
N GLN A 249 -17.51 -0.57 9.53
CA GLN A 249 -18.13 -1.69 10.23
C GLN A 249 -17.10 -2.74 10.67
N GLY A 250 -16.04 -2.95 9.89
CA GLY A 250 -15.05 -3.99 10.13
C GLY A 250 -13.91 -3.54 11.06
N LYS A 251 -13.54 -4.44 12.00
CA LYS A 251 -12.30 -4.35 12.77
C LYS A 251 -11.41 -5.53 12.40
N THR A 252 -10.21 -5.25 11.90
CA THR A 252 -9.22 -6.29 11.62
C THR A 252 -8.71 -6.88 12.94
N LYS A 253 -8.89 -8.19 13.16
CA LYS A 253 -8.28 -8.89 14.28
C LYS A 253 -6.79 -9.09 14.00
N VAL A 254 -5.95 -8.60 14.89
CA VAL A 254 -4.50 -8.81 14.83
C VAL A 254 -4.18 -10.13 15.53
N ARG A 255 -3.54 -11.08 14.80
CA ARG A 255 -3.13 -12.38 15.35
C ARG A 255 -1.62 -12.39 15.61
N PRO A 256 -1.15 -12.94 16.72
CA PRO A 256 0.28 -13.10 16.98
C PRO A 256 0.89 -14.16 16.04
N ARG A 257 2.20 -14.04 15.81
CA ARG A 257 3.03 -14.98 15.06
C ARG A 257 4.44 -14.88 15.57
N HIS A 258 5.10 -16.01 15.84
CA HIS A 258 6.45 -16.05 16.36
C HIS A 258 7.41 -16.60 15.31
N MET A 259 8.51 -15.89 15.07
CA MET A 259 9.51 -16.21 14.04
C MET A 259 10.89 -16.29 14.69
N TYR A 260 11.52 -17.44 14.55
CA TYR A 260 12.86 -17.70 15.08
C TYR A 260 13.81 -17.86 13.90
N TYR A 261 14.52 -16.80 13.59
CA TYR A 261 15.49 -16.77 12.50
C TYR A 261 16.86 -17.23 12.97
N PHE A 262 17.57 -17.97 12.13
CA PHE A 262 18.90 -18.46 12.39
C PHE A 262 19.87 -17.90 11.35
N LEU A 263 20.79 -17.03 11.80
CA LEU A 263 21.92 -16.60 11.02
C LEU A 263 22.97 -17.72 11.05
N ILE A 264 23.00 -18.57 10.04
CA ILE A 264 23.96 -19.64 9.90
C ILE A 264 25.13 -19.08 9.10
N ARG A 265 26.26 -18.84 9.77
CA ARG A 265 27.50 -18.34 9.19
C ARG A 265 28.50 -19.45 8.99
N LEU A 266 29.06 -19.57 7.79
CA LEU A 266 30.22 -20.38 7.51
C LEU A 266 31.44 -19.50 7.44
N ARG A 267 32.51 -19.90 8.17
CA ARG A 267 33.81 -19.28 8.06
C ARG A 267 34.55 -19.92 6.90
N GLY A 268 34.92 -19.11 5.91
CA GLY A 268 35.79 -19.50 4.81
C GLY A 268 37.25 -19.17 5.06
N GLU A 269 38.07 -19.40 4.06
CA GLU A 269 39.47 -18.96 4.03
C GLU A 269 39.57 -17.43 4.01
N GLU A 270 40.66 -16.85 4.50
CA GLU A 270 40.95 -15.40 4.50
C GLU A 270 39.84 -14.53 5.17
N ASP A 271 39.28 -14.98 6.31
CA ASP A 271 38.21 -14.27 7.05
C ASP A 271 36.94 -13.98 6.23
N THR A 272 36.73 -14.68 5.14
CA THR A 272 35.47 -14.58 4.40
C THR A 272 34.34 -15.27 5.15
N THR A 273 33.16 -14.67 5.12
CA THR A 273 31.94 -15.26 5.70
C THR A 273 30.88 -15.46 4.63
N SER A 274 30.22 -16.62 4.69
CA SER A 274 29.05 -16.92 3.88
C SER A 274 27.85 -17.21 4.78
N LEU A 275 26.66 -16.93 4.31
CA LEU A 275 25.42 -17.16 5.05
C LEU A 275 24.39 -17.88 4.21
N PHE A 276 23.50 -18.61 4.89
CA PHE A 276 22.40 -19.30 4.26
C PHE A 276 21.16 -18.44 4.21
N ILE A 277 20.51 -18.39 3.02
CA ILE A 277 19.24 -17.72 2.79
C ILE A 277 18.27 -18.64 2.05
N ARG A 278 17.00 -18.33 2.10
CA ARG A 278 16.01 -18.97 1.23
C ARG A 278 15.01 -17.94 0.70
N ARG A 279 14.41 -18.22 -0.45
CA ARG A 279 13.31 -17.43 -0.98
C ARG A 279 12.00 -17.91 -0.36
N ARG A 280 11.18 -16.98 0.15
CA ARG A 280 9.83 -17.31 0.68
C ARG A 280 8.89 -17.68 -0.46
N GLY A 281 8.15 -18.77 -0.25
CA GLY A 281 7.12 -19.25 -1.18
C GLY A 281 5.91 -18.33 -1.26
N GLU A 282 5.03 -18.65 -2.20
CA GLU A 282 3.75 -17.96 -2.37
C GLU A 282 2.75 -18.31 -1.25
N GLY A 283 1.69 -17.48 -1.12
CA GLY A 283 0.56 -17.73 -0.20
C GLY A 283 0.72 -17.18 1.21
N ASP A 284 1.87 -16.55 1.54
CA ASP A 284 2.11 -15.93 2.85
C ASP A 284 2.68 -14.50 2.72
N ILE A 285 2.83 -13.83 3.87
CA ILE A 285 3.50 -12.52 3.92
C ILE A 285 4.91 -12.63 3.35
N TRP A 286 5.36 -11.55 2.69
CA TRP A 286 6.71 -11.42 2.14
C TRP A 286 7.09 -12.47 1.08
N ALA A 287 6.10 -13.09 0.44
CA ALA A 287 6.34 -14.01 -0.67
C ALA A 287 7.26 -13.41 -1.72
N GLY A 288 8.22 -14.19 -2.22
CA GLY A 288 9.22 -13.76 -3.20
C GLY A 288 10.44 -13.05 -2.59
N LEU A 289 10.38 -12.60 -1.33
CA LEU A 289 11.55 -12.05 -0.63
C LEU A 289 12.45 -13.16 -0.08
N TYR A 290 13.70 -12.80 0.19
CA TYR A 290 14.64 -13.70 0.83
C TYR A 290 14.57 -13.57 2.36
N GLU A 291 14.88 -14.65 3.03
CA GLU A 291 14.92 -14.72 4.49
C GLU A 291 16.03 -15.66 4.96
N LEU A 292 16.42 -15.53 6.22
CA LEU A 292 17.28 -16.49 6.90
C LEU A 292 16.54 -17.79 7.17
N PRO A 293 17.22 -18.93 7.41
CA PRO A 293 16.61 -20.14 7.95
C PRO A 293 15.68 -19.83 9.10
N LEU A 294 14.47 -20.35 9.07
CA LEU A 294 13.36 -19.93 9.92
C LEU A 294 12.61 -21.12 10.50
N ILE A 295 12.39 -21.09 11.82
CA ILE A 295 11.38 -21.88 12.53
C ILE A 295 10.26 -20.94 12.91
N GLU A 296 9.02 -21.33 12.66
CA GLU A 296 7.84 -20.53 12.98
C GLU A 296 6.92 -21.26 13.94
N SER A 297 6.31 -20.52 14.86
CA SER A 297 5.14 -20.95 15.58
C SER A 297 3.99 -19.96 15.38
N GLY A 298 2.75 -20.45 15.56
CA GLY A 298 1.55 -19.66 15.38
C GLY A 298 1.30 -18.68 16.50
N GLU A 299 0.21 -18.88 17.23
CA GLU A 299 -0.23 -17.96 18.27
C GLU A 299 0.59 -18.10 19.57
N GLU A 300 1.17 -19.28 19.81
CA GLU A 300 1.96 -19.58 21.01
C GLU A 300 3.46 -19.51 20.71
N ALA A 301 4.22 -18.84 21.59
CA ALA A 301 5.67 -18.82 21.52
C ALA A 301 6.25 -20.17 21.93
N LEU A 302 7.32 -20.60 21.26
CA LEU A 302 8.11 -21.75 21.72
C LEU A 302 8.95 -21.34 22.93
N SER A 303 9.05 -22.21 23.94
CA SER A 303 10.05 -22.07 24.98
C SER A 303 11.45 -22.23 24.38
N GLU A 304 12.46 -21.69 25.04
CA GLU A 304 13.86 -21.85 24.62
C GLU A 304 14.23 -23.33 24.51
N GLU A 305 13.84 -24.14 25.49
CA GLU A 305 14.07 -25.57 25.47
C GLU A 305 13.42 -26.26 24.27
N THR A 306 12.16 -25.95 23.99
CA THR A 306 11.42 -26.50 22.81
C THR A 306 12.07 -26.08 21.50
N LEU A 307 12.53 -24.83 21.42
CA LEU A 307 13.20 -24.33 20.22
C LEU A 307 14.56 -25.02 20.00
N LEU A 308 15.37 -25.17 21.04
CA LEU A 308 16.68 -25.82 20.96
C LEU A 308 16.59 -27.32 20.65
N GLN A 309 15.49 -27.97 21.04
CA GLN A 309 15.20 -29.38 20.74
C GLN A 309 14.38 -29.55 19.43
N HIS A 310 14.12 -28.46 18.67
CA HIS A 310 13.26 -28.54 17.50
C HIS A 310 13.89 -29.44 16.41
N PRO A 311 13.16 -30.43 15.86
CA PRO A 311 13.70 -31.40 14.89
C PRO A 311 14.35 -30.74 13.67
N THR A 312 13.77 -29.64 13.18
CA THR A 312 14.32 -28.89 12.05
C THR A 312 15.66 -28.28 12.39
N LEU A 313 15.85 -27.74 13.59
CA LEU A 313 17.12 -27.20 14.04
C LEU A 313 18.17 -28.31 14.16
N ALA A 314 17.81 -29.45 14.76
CA ALA A 314 18.68 -30.62 14.85
C ALA A 314 19.14 -31.10 13.47
N GLN A 315 18.25 -31.13 12.48
CA GLN A 315 18.58 -31.48 11.11
C GLN A 315 19.58 -30.49 10.48
N TRP A 316 19.41 -29.19 10.70
CA TRP A 316 20.38 -28.18 10.19
C TRP A 316 21.75 -28.31 10.84
N LEU A 317 21.79 -28.53 12.18
CA LEU A 317 23.06 -28.74 12.88
C LEU A 317 23.79 -30.00 12.41
N ALA A 318 23.06 -31.09 12.16
CA ALA A 318 23.65 -32.32 11.64
C ALA A 318 24.24 -32.17 10.23
N GLY A 319 23.72 -31.23 9.41
CA GLY A 319 24.25 -30.93 8.08
C GLY A 319 25.51 -30.03 8.07
N LEU A 320 25.96 -29.56 9.23
CA LEU A 320 27.10 -28.64 9.36
C LEU A 320 28.30 -29.30 10.01
N VAL A 321 29.51 -28.83 9.67
CA VAL A 321 30.79 -29.26 10.29
C VAL A 321 31.07 -28.38 11.50
N SER A 322 31.27 -28.98 12.66
CA SER A 322 31.59 -28.29 13.94
C SER A 322 30.63 -27.14 14.25
N PRO A 323 29.27 -27.35 14.22
CA PRO A 323 28.32 -26.27 14.44
C PRO A 323 28.38 -25.78 15.89
N ARG A 324 28.38 -24.46 16.07
CA ARG A 324 28.31 -23.79 17.37
C ARG A 324 27.05 -22.92 17.41
N LEU A 325 26.02 -23.40 18.08
CA LEU A 325 24.79 -22.64 18.31
C LEU A 325 24.93 -21.74 19.54
N HIS A 326 24.64 -20.46 19.37
CA HIS A 326 24.48 -19.51 20.47
C HIS A 326 23.05 -19.63 21.04
N ALA A 327 22.91 -20.12 22.27
CA ALA A 327 21.60 -20.43 22.86
C ALA A 327 20.69 -19.19 23.02
N SER A 328 21.26 -18.03 23.34
CA SER A 328 20.50 -16.78 23.49
C SER A 328 20.40 -16.03 22.16
N PRO A 329 19.24 -15.37 21.90
CA PRO A 329 19.07 -14.59 20.67
C PRO A 329 19.97 -13.36 20.64
N LEU A 330 20.62 -13.11 19.52
CA LEU A 330 21.44 -11.90 19.26
C LEU A 330 20.59 -10.64 19.22
N ALA A 331 19.35 -10.76 18.72
CA ALA A 331 18.43 -9.65 18.59
C ALA A 331 16.98 -10.16 18.65
N THR A 332 16.11 -9.31 19.19
CA THR A 332 14.65 -9.54 19.17
C THR A 332 13.94 -8.30 18.67
N ARG A 333 12.82 -8.48 17.95
CA ARG A 333 11.98 -7.38 17.47
C ARG A 333 10.52 -7.78 17.40
N THR A 334 9.64 -6.81 17.68
CA THR A 334 8.22 -6.89 17.34
C THR A 334 7.94 -6.08 16.08
N HIS A 335 7.24 -6.68 15.12
CA HIS A 335 6.83 -6.04 13.88
C HIS A 335 5.31 -6.12 13.73
N LEU A 336 4.67 -4.97 13.50
CA LEU A 336 3.22 -4.88 13.38
C LEU A 336 2.84 -4.77 11.91
N LEU A 337 1.99 -5.68 11.45
CA LEU A 337 1.26 -5.61 10.20
C LEU A 337 -0.22 -5.32 10.48
N SER A 338 -0.98 -4.97 9.46
CA SER A 338 -2.42 -4.69 9.60
C SER A 338 -3.22 -5.82 10.26
N HIS A 339 -2.80 -7.08 10.09
CA HIS A 339 -3.49 -8.29 10.57
C HIS A 339 -2.60 -9.26 11.35
N ARG A 340 -1.32 -8.93 11.59
CA ARG A 340 -0.34 -9.76 12.31
C ARG A 340 0.50 -8.93 13.26
N ARG A 341 0.80 -9.51 14.44
CA ARG A 341 1.83 -9.05 15.34
C ARG A 341 2.94 -10.10 15.36
N ILE A 342 4.06 -9.79 14.74
CA ILE A 342 5.18 -10.70 14.60
C ILE A 342 6.17 -10.42 15.72
N SER A 343 6.47 -11.45 16.52
CA SER A 343 7.60 -11.45 17.47
C SER A 343 8.72 -12.25 16.84
N ALA A 344 9.83 -11.60 16.52
CA ALA A 344 10.95 -12.22 15.84
C ALA A 344 12.20 -12.24 16.72
N SER A 345 12.92 -13.36 16.72
CA SER A 345 14.21 -13.55 17.39
C SER A 345 15.24 -14.03 16.40
N LEU A 346 16.47 -13.53 16.50
CA LEU A 346 17.60 -13.90 15.66
C LEU A 346 18.64 -14.64 16.49
N TYR A 347 18.94 -15.87 16.10
CA TYR A 347 19.97 -16.72 16.69
C TYR A 347 21.18 -16.84 15.76
N LEU A 348 22.34 -17.15 16.30
CA LEU A 348 23.57 -17.37 15.53
C LEU A 348 23.98 -18.84 15.59
N ILE A 349 24.32 -19.39 14.42
CA ILE A 349 25.02 -20.66 14.27
C ILE A 349 26.30 -20.37 13.48
N GLU A 350 27.44 -20.66 14.07
CA GLU A 350 28.73 -20.63 13.37
C GLU A 350 29.14 -22.07 13.03
N ALA A 351 29.69 -22.28 11.83
CA ALA A 351 30.18 -23.58 11.41
C ALA A 351 31.42 -23.42 10.51
N GLU A 352 32.21 -24.48 10.44
CA GLU A 352 33.46 -24.55 9.65
C GLU A 352 33.24 -25.07 8.23
N GLY A 353 32.10 -25.68 7.97
CA GLY A 353 31.77 -26.23 6.66
C GLY A 353 30.38 -26.87 6.60
N ILE A 354 30.11 -27.51 5.47
CA ILE A 354 28.88 -28.25 5.19
C ILE A 354 29.22 -29.73 5.12
N GLN A 355 28.54 -30.56 5.92
CA GLN A 355 28.66 -32.00 5.92
C GLN A 355 27.61 -32.62 4.98
N GLU A 356 26.37 -32.10 5.01
CA GLU A 356 25.28 -32.48 4.13
C GLU A 356 24.58 -31.24 3.58
N ALA A 357 24.05 -31.33 2.36
CA ALA A 357 23.37 -30.21 1.70
C ALA A 357 22.15 -29.73 2.51
N LEU A 358 22.12 -28.47 2.84
CA LEU A 358 20.98 -27.81 3.46
C LEU A 358 20.03 -27.26 2.39
N PRO A 359 18.72 -27.16 2.66
CA PRO A 359 17.72 -26.67 1.70
C PRO A 359 17.74 -25.12 1.59
N PHE A 360 18.92 -24.54 1.51
CA PHE A 360 19.14 -23.10 1.49
C PHE A 360 20.17 -22.73 0.42
N LEU A 361 20.11 -21.49 -0.05
CA LEU A 361 21.13 -20.90 -0.90
C LEU A 361 22.26 -20.36 -0.02
N LEU A 362 23.47 -20.77 -0.29
CA LEU A 362 24.67 -20.21 0.33
C LEU A 362 25.16 -19.01 -0.48
N ILE A 363 25.34 -17.89 0.16
CA ILE A 363 25.85 -16.66 -0.46
C ILE A 363 26.99 -16.04 0.36
N PRO A 364 27.95 -15.36 -0.26
CA PRO A 364 28.87 -14.50 0.44
C PRO A 364 28.12 -13.42 1.23
N GLU A 365 28.49 -13.15 2.47
CA GLU A 365 27.80 -12.13 3.29
C GLU A 365 27.90 -10.74 2.66
N THR A 366 28.96 -10.47 1.89
CA THR A 366 29.17 -9.24 1.10
C THR A 366 28.13 -9.04 0.00
N GLU A 367 27.56 -10.13 -0.54
CA GLU A 367 26.53 -10.09 -1.59
C GLU A 367 25.11 -9.98 -1.05
N ARG A 368 24.90 -10.00 0.27
CA ARG A 368 23.57 -9.95 0.89
C ARG A 368 22.69 -8.83 0.35
N LYS A 369 23.27 -7.69 0.01
CA LYS A 369 22.55 -6.52 -0.51
C LYS A 369 21.96 -6.72 -1.91
N ALA A 370 22.35 -7.77 -2.63
CA ALA A 370 21.76 -8.13 -3.91
C ALA A 370 20.40 -8.85 -3.76
N TYR A 371 20.02 -9.21 -2.54
CA TYR A 371 18.81 -9.95 -2.23
C TYR A 371 17.83 -9.08 -1.43
N ALA A 372 16.55 -9.08 -1.82
CA ALA A 372 15.53 -8.31 -1.13
C ALA A 372 15.03 -9.03 0.13
N PHE A 373 15.31 -8.46 1.31
CA PHE A 373 14.83 -8.96 2.59
C PHE A 373 13.65 -8.13 3.14
N PRO A 374 12.74 -8.73 3.95
CA PRO A 374 11.82 -7.97 4.77
C PRO A 374 12.55 -6.99 5.70
N THR A 375 11.99 -5.80 5.89
CA THR A 375 12.55 -4.77 6.81
C THR A 375 12.76 -5.30 8.24
N LEU A 376 11.97 -6.28 8.66
CA LEU A 376 12.14 -6.94 9.95
C LEU A 376 13.49 -7.64 10.04
N ILE A 377 13.87 -8.41 9.02
CA ILE A 377 15.15 -9.14 8.98
C ILE A 377 16.32 -8.16 8.89
N GLU A 378 16.22 -7.14 8.03
CA GLU A 378 17.23 -6.09 7.96
C GLU A 378 17.46 -5.41 9.32
N ALA A 379 16.37 -5.15 10.04
CA ALA A 379 16.44 -4.53 11.35
C ALA A 379 16.97 -5.47 12.46
N LEU A 380 16.86 -6.79 12.29
CA LEU A 380 17.50 -7.78 13.17
C LEU A 380 19.01 -7.86 12.87
N LEU A 381 19.38 -7.95 11.59
CA LEU A 381 20.77 -8.05 11.16
C LEU A 381 21.59 -6.80 11.49
N ALA A 382 21.01 -5.61 11.40
CA ALA A 382 21.66 -4.35 11.76
C ALA A 382 22.11 -4.26 13.24
N ARG A 383 21.71 -5.21 14.10
CA ARG A 383 22.14 -5.27 15.50
C ARG A 383 23.29 -6.24 15.76
N VAL A 384 23.70 -6.94 14.72
CA VAL A 384 24.69 -8.03 14.81
C VAL A 384 26.00 -7.63 14.13
N GLY A 385 25.98 -6.58 13.28
CA GLY A 385 27.13 -6.07 12.55
C GLY A 385 27.76 -4.87 13.18
#